data_9c4d061d32fa3b80e4e0a3047fcc3b56
#
_entry.id   9c4d061d32fa3b80e4e0a3047fcc3b56
#
_cell.length_a   1.000
_cell.length_b   1.000
_cell.length_c   1.000
_cell.angle_alpha   90.00
_cell.angle_beta   90.00
_cell.angle_gamma   90.00
#
_symmetry.space_group_name_H-M   'P 1'
#
loop_
_entity.id
_entity.type
_entity.pdbx_description
1 polymer ?
#
loop_
_entity_poly.entity_id
_entity_poly.type
_entity_poly.pdbx_seq_one_letter_code
_entity_poly.pdbx_strand_id
1 'polypeptide(L)'
;MVRKKCKKLMNDQNFEEGNFMDFFGVLTMLGGLALFLYGMETMGKGLEKLSGGRLERILEKLTSNPIKAVLLGAGVTAIIQSSSATTVMVVGFVNSGIMKLTQAVGIIMGANIGTTVTSWLLSLTGIESGNFFVQLLKPSSFSPVLALIGMIFIMFTKNEKKKNLGTIMIGFAILMFGMETMSDAVKPLADVPEFT
;
A
#
# COMPACT_ATOMS: atom_id res chain seq x y z
N MET A 1 -50.65 12.18 -23.76
CA MET A 1 -50.50 10.90 -23.07
C MET A 1 -49.10 10.27 -23.35
N VAL A 2 -48.64 10.28 -24.59
CA VAL A 2 -47.34 9.70 -25.04
C VAL A 2 -46.12 10.35 -24.33
N ARG A 3 -46.11 11.69 -24.20
CA ARG A 3 -44.99 12.45 -23.60
C ARG A 3 -44.75 12.12 -22.11
N LYS A 4 -45.79 11.81 -21.34
CA LYS A 4 -45.66 11.36 -19.91
C LYS A 4 -45.13 9.94 -19.84
N LYS A 5 -45.47 9.06 -20.77
CA LYS A 5 -45.02 7.68 -20.82
C LYS A 5 -43.54 7.59 -21.22
N CYS A 6 -43.10 8.45 -22.17
CA CYS A 6 -41.70 8.55 -22.57
C CYS A 6 -40.80 9.07 -21.43
N LYS A 7 -41.27 10.09 -20.69
CA LYS A 7 -40.55 10.66 -19.55
C LYS A 7 -40.45 9.67 -18.37
N LYS A 8 -41.47 8.81 -18.19
CA LYS A 8 -41.43 7.74 -17.17
C LYS A 8 -40.44 6.64 -17.55
N LEU A 9 -40.44 6.20 -18.83
CA LEU A 9 -39.52 5.19 -19.34
C LEU A 9 -38.05 5.67 -19.29
N MET A 10 -37.77 6.93 -19.61
CA MET A 10 -36.44 7.52 -19.48
C MET A 10 -35.99 7.61 -17.98
N ASN A 11 -36.93 7.90 -17.10
CA ASN A 11 -36.61 7.96 -15.66
C ASN A 11 -36.38 6.58 -15.06
N ASP A 12 -37.13 5.56 -15.52
CA ASP A 12 -36.96 4.18 -15.07
C ASP A 12 -35.66 3.57 -15.62
N GLN A 13 -35.25 3.91 -16.85
CA GLN A 13 -33.95 3.49 -17.41
C GLN A 13 -32.77 4.14 -16.68
N ASN A 14 -32.84 5.45 -16.40
CA ASN A 14 -31.81 6.14 -15.62
C ASN A 14 -31.70 5.61 -14.16
N PHE A 15 -32.82 5.12 -13.61
CA PHE A 15 -32.81 4.52 -12.26
C PHE A 15 -32.18 3.13 -12.25
N GLU A 16 -32.41 2.32 -13.29
CA GLU A 16 -31.78 0.99 -13.43
C GLU A 16 -30.29 1.11 -13.75
N GLU A 17 -29.90 2.04 -14.63
CA GLU A 17 -28.49 2.30 -14.94
C GLU A 17 -27.71 2.83 -13.74
N GLY A 18 -28.28 3.73 -12.93
CA GLY A 18 -27.68 4.24 -11.71
C GLY A 18 -27.43 3.14 -10.69
N ASN A 19 -28.44 2.29 -10.43
CA ASN A 19 -28.34 1.21 -9.43
C ASN A 19 -27.38 0.08 -9.88
N PHE A 20 -27.29 -0.17 -11.18
CA PHE A 20 -26.36 -1.15 -11.75
C PHE A 20 -24.92 -0.65 -11.75
N MET A 21 -24.70 0.63 -12.02
CA MET A 21 -23.40 1.30 -11.91
C MET A 21 -22.89 1.29 -10.46
N ASP A 22 -23.76 1.55 -9.47
CA ASP A 22 -23.41 1.52 -8.06
C ASP A 22 -22.97 0.14 -7.58
N PHE A 23 -23.65 -0.92 -8.01
CA PHE A 23 -23.27 -2.30 -7.66
C PHE A 23 -21.91 -2.70 -8.24
N PHE A 24 -21.67 -2.44 -9.52
CA PHE A 24 -20.39 -2.72 -10.16
C PHE A 24 -19.28 -1.82 -9.64
N GLY A 25 -19.57 -0.57 -9.31
CA GLY A 25 -18.65 0.35 -8.66
C GLY A 25 -18.17 -0.18 -7.31
N VAL A 26 -19.09 -0.64 -6.47
CA VAL A 26 -18.77 -1.27 -5.18
C VAL A 26 -17.94 -2.54 -5.37
N LEU A 27 -18.31 -3.39 -6.34
CA LEU A 27 -17.57 -4.63 -6.63
C LEU A 27 -16.14 -4.32 -7.12
N THR A 28 -15.98 -3.31 -7.97
CA THR A 28 -14.68 -2.85 -8.46
C THR A 28 -13.84 -2.27 -7.32
N MET A 29 -14.44 -1.48 -6.44
CA MET A 29 -13.77 -0.95 -5.25
C MET A 29 -13.28 -2.07 -4.32
N LEU A 30 -14.13 -3.08 -4.05
CA LEU A 30 -13.73 -4.25 -3.24
C LEU A 30 -12.62 -5.07 -3.91
N GLY A 31 -12.69 -5.23 -5.23
CA GLY A 31 -11.62 -5.88 -6.01
C GLY A 31 -10.31 -5.10 -5.94
N GLY A 32 -10.36 -3.78 -6.09
CA GLY A 32 -9.21 -2.89 -5.93
C GLY A 32 -8.62 -2.96 -4.53
N LEU A 33 -9.47 -2.98 -3.49
CA LEU A 33 -9.03 -3.14 -2.10
C LEU A 33 -8.34 -4.49 -1.88
N ALA A 34 -8.88 -5.57 -2.42
CA ALA A 34 -8.26 -6.90 -2.32
C ALA A 34 -6.87 -6.92 -2.97
N LEU A 35 -6.72 -6.33 -4.16
CA LEU A 35 -5.43 -6.20 -4.83
C LEU A 35 -4.46 -5.31 -4.05
N PHE A 36 -4.93 -4.19 -3.51
CA PHE A 36 -4.12 -3.30 -2.67
C PHE A 36 -3.56 -4.03 -1.45
N LEU A 37 -4.42 -4.73 -0.69
CA LEU A 37 -4.02 -5.49 0.49
C LEU A 37 -3.06 -6.64 0.14
N TYR A 38 -3.32 -7.36 -0.94
CA TYR A 38 -2.46 -8.43 -1.41
C TYR A 38 -1.09 -7.92 -1.87
N GLY A 39 -1.06 -6.79 -2.59
CA GLY A 39 0.17 -6.12 -3.02
C GLY A 39 1.01 -5.67 -1.82
N MET A 40 0.38 -5.06 -0.82
CA MET A 40 1.01 -4.64 0.43
C MET A 40 1.62 -5.83 1.19
N GLU A 41 0.86 -6.91 1.34
CA GLU A 41 1.33 -8.12 2.02
C GLU A 41 2.50 -8.79 1.27
N THR A 42 2.40 -8.88 -0.05
CA THR A 42 3.44 -9.49 -0.91
C THR A 42 4.72 -8.67 -0.87
N MET A 43 4.61 -7.34 -0.96
CA MET A 43 5.75 -6.43 -0.84
C MET A 43 6.40 -6.54 0.54
N GLY A 44 5.60 -6.56 1.61
CA GLY A 44 6.07 -6.70 3.00
C GLY A 44 6.85 -8.00 3.21
N LYS A 45 6.30 -9.13 2.79
CA LYS A 45 6.98 -10.44 2.85
C LYS A 45 8.29 -10.47 2.06
N GLY A 46 8.34 -9.82 0.90
CA GLY A 46 9.54 -9.69 0.10
C GLY A 46 10.64 -8.89 0.81
N LEU A 47 10.26 -7.77 1.44
CA LEU A 47 11.16 -6.91 2.22
C LEU A 47 11.67 -7.62 3.47
N GLU A 48 10.81 -8.32 4.21
CA GLU A 48 11.18 -9.12 5.38
C GLU A 48 12.23 -10.18 5.01
N LYS A 49 11.98 -10.96 3.95
CA LYS A 49 12.93 -11.97 3.46
C LYS A 49 14.25 -11.37 2.95
N LEU A 50 14.20 -10.20 2.30
CA LEU A 50 15.40 -9.52 1.81
C LEU A 50 16.25 -8.96 2.96
N SER A 51 15.61 -8.46 4.00
CA SER A 51 16.25 -7.91 5.20
C SER A 51 16.94 -8.99 6.04
N GLY A 52 16.36 -10.21 6.08
CA GLY A 52 16.88 -11.34 6.85
C GLY A 52 17.14 -10.97 8.32
N GLY A 53 17.84 -11.78 9.08
CA GLY A 53 18.20 -11.52 10.51
C GLY A 53 19.10 -10.29 10.77
N ARG A 54 19.31 -9.42 9.78
CA ARG A 54 20.04 -8.15 9.94
C ARG A 54 19.22 -7.12 10.72
N LEU A 55 17.90 -7.10 10.52
CA LEU A 55 16.99 -6.20 11.25
C LEU A 55 17.03 -6.49 12.75
N GLU A 56 17.01 -7.75 13.13
CA GLU A 56 17.10 -8.19 14.52
C GLU A 56 18.39 -7.70 15.18
N ARG A 57 19.54 -7.87 14.51
CA ARG A 57 20.85 -7.40 15.02
C ARG A 57 20.94 -5.87 15.10
N ILE A 58 20.31 -5.16 14.20
CA ILE A 58 20.27 -3.69 14.20
C ILE A 58 19.40 -3.20 15.36
N LEU A 59 18.24 -3.82 15.57
CA LEU A 59 17.36 -3.53 16.69
C LEU A 59 18.06 -3.77 18.06
N GLU A 60 18.80 -4.85 18.19
CA GLU A 60 19.53 -5.18 19.41
C GLU A 60 20.62 -4.15 19.76
N LYS A 61 21.39 -3.68 18.75
CA LYS A 61 22.58 -2.84 18.99
C LYS A 61 22.31 -1.34 19.07
N LEU A 62 21.27 -0.82 18.43
CA LEU A 62 21.07 0.64 18.26
C LEU A 62 20.10 1.29 19.26
N THR A 63 19.55 0.53 20.19
CA THR A 63 18.46 0.99 21.06
C THR A 63 18.89 1.65 22.39
N SER A 64 20.17 1.95 22.57
CA SER A 64 20.68 2.58 23.80
C SER A 64 20.19 4.03 24.01
N ASN A 65 19.71 4.72 22.97
CA ASN A 65 19.22 6.09 23.02
C ASN A 65 17.74 6.11 22.55
N PRO A 66 16.82 6.75 23.31
CA PRO A 66 15.40 6.82 22.95
C PRO A 66 15.14 7.39 21.57
N ILE A 67 15.84 8.47 21.17
CA ILE A 67 15.68 9.10 19.87
C ILE A 67 16.13 8.14 18.75
N LYS A 68 17.26 7.43 18.97
CA LYS A 68 17.73 6.43 18.01
C LYS A 68 16.75 5.25 17.91
N ALA A 69 16.12 4.86 19.02
CA ALA A 69 15.10 3.82 19.02
C ALA A 69 13.87 4.23 18.19
N VAL A 70 13.40 5.48 18.31
CA VAL A 70 12.29 6.02 17.50
C VAL A 70 12.66 6.05 16.03
N LEU A 71 13.83 6.59 15.66
CA LEU A 71 14.28 6.63 14.27
C LEU A 71 14.43 5.22 13.67
N LEU A 72 14.93 4.29 14.48
CA LEU A 72 15.08 2.90 14.09
C LEU A 72 13.72 2.23 13.87
N GLY A 73 12.77 2.42 14.79
CA GLY A 73 11.41 1.90 14.66
C GLY A 73 10.70 2.45 13.43
N ALA A 74 10.85 3.76 13.17
CA ALA A 74 10.31 4.40 11.96
C ALA A 74 10.94 3.81 10.68
N GLY A 75 12.26 3.67 10.64
CA GLY A 75 12.98 3.13 9.49
C GLY A 75 12.64 1.65 9.25
N VAL A 76 12.59 0.82 10.30
CA VAL A 76 12.23 -0.59 10.19
C VAL A 76 10.80 -0.73 9.65
N THR A 77 9.85 0.02 10.21
CA THR A 77 8.45 -0.04 9.77
C THR A 77 8.27 0.51 8.37
N ALA A 78 8.97 1.58 7.99
CA ALA A 78 8.94 2.09 6.61
C ALA A 78 9.50 1.06 5.60
N ILE A 79 10.45 0.21 6.01
CA ILE A 79 11.01 -0.87 5.18
C ILE A 79 10.06 -2.08 5.15
N ILE A 80 9.65 -2.58 6.33
CA ILE A 80 8.79 -3.78 6.43
C ILE A 80 7.35 -3.48 5.98
N GLN A 81 6.93 -2.22 6.02
CA GLN A 81 5.56 -1.76 5.73
C GLN A 81 4.49 -2.39 6.66
N SER A 82 4.92 -2.81 7.86
CA SER A 82 4.04 -3.42 8.86
C SER A 82 4.46 -3.01 10.28
N SER A 83 3.71 -2.08 10.86
CA SER A 83 3.90 -1.67 12.26
C SER A 83 3.54 -2.79 13.24
N SER A 84 2.55 -3.62 12.89
CA SER A 84 2.16 -4.78 13.70
C SER A 84 3.28 -5.81 13.75
N ALA A 85 3.91 -6.16 12.61
CA ALA A 85 5.03 -7.09 12.57
C ALA A 85 6.22 -6.55 13.38
N THR A 86 6.54 -5.27 13.24
CA THR A 86 7.59 -4.59 14.03
C THR A 86 7.27 -4.67 15.52
N THR A 87 6.04 -4.39 15.93
CA THR A 87 5.61 -4.43 17.33
C THR A 87 5.71 -5.84 17.90
N VAL A 88 5.21 -6.86 17.21
CA VAL A 88 5.29 -8.28 17.67
C VAL A 88 6.73 -8.73 17.82
N MET A 89 7.60 -8.36 16.86
CA MET A 89 9.03 -8.65 16.93
C MET A 89 9.67 -8.01 18.18
N VAL A 90 9.39 -6.75 18.45
CA VAL A 90 9.92 -6.01 19.60
C VAL A 90 9.41 -6.58 20.92
N VAL A 91 8.12 -6.96 20.99
CA VAL A 91 7.56 -7.65 22.17
C VAL A 91 8.27 -9.00 22.39
N GLY A 92 8.53 -9.74 21.32
CA GLY A 92 9.32 -10.98 21.38
C GLY A 92 10.73 -10.76 21.96
N PHE A 93 11.41 -9.67 21.57
CA PHE A 93 12.73 -9.33 22.10
C PHE A 93 12.71 -8.91 23.59
N VAL A 94 11.67 -8.21 24.03
CA VAL A 94 11.48 -7.89 25.44
C VAL A 94 11.25 -9.17 26.26
N ASN A 95 10.38 -10.05 25.76
CA ASN A 95 10.07 -11.32 26.44
C ASN A 95 11.28 -12.28 26.53
N SER A 96 12.16 -12.26 25.53
CA SER A 96 13.39 -13.05 25.51
C SER A 96 14.54 -12.39 26.29
N GLY A 97 14.33 -11.20 26.86
CA GLY A 97 15.36 -10.48 27.62
C GLY A 97 16.45 -9.82 26.78
N ILE A 98 16.32 -9.86 25.46
CA ILE A 98 17.26 -9.22 24.51
C ILE A 98 17.18 -7.69 24.59
N MET A 99 15.98 -7.16 24.90
CA MET A 99 15.68 -5.73 24.88
C MET A 99 14.95 -5.29 26.15
N LYS A 100 15.28 -4.08 26.64
CA LYS A 100 14.56 -3.48 27.77
C LYS A 100 13.24 -2.85 27.30
N LEU A 101 12.23 -2.85 28.15
CA LEU A 101 10.92 -2.26 27.87
C LEU A 101 11.01 -0.78 27.44
N THR A 102 11.89 0.00 28.06
CA THR A 102 12.11 1.42 27.72
C THR A 102 12.62 1.62 26.29
N GLN A 103 13.40 0.69 25.76
CA GLN A 103 13.88 0.69 24.38
C GLN A 103 12.74 0.30 23.41
N ALA A 104 11.96 -0.70 23.80
CA ALA A 104 10.80 -1.17 23.04
C ALA A 104 9.78 -0.05 22.82
N VAL A 105 9.47 0.74 23.84
CA VAL A 105 8.55 1.88 23.73
C VAL A 105 9.00 2.86 22.63
N GLY A 106 10.29 3.21 22.60
CA GLY A 106 10.84 4.08 21.56
C GLY A 106 10.63 3.51 20.15
N ILE A 107 10.90 2.22 19.95
CA ILE A 107 10.73 1.56 18.65
C ILE A 107 9.26 1.51 18.24
N ILE A 108 8.35 1.21 19.17
CA ILE A 108 6.90 1.17 18.87
C ILE A 108 6.38 2.56 18.50
N MET A 109 6.81 3.62 19.20
CA MET A 109 6.49 5.00 18.81
C MET A 109 7.03 5.32 17.41
N GLY A 110 8.24 4.89 17.11
CA GLY A 110 8.85 5.03 15.80
C GLY A 110 8.09 4.24 14.72
N ALA A 111 7.62 3.05 15.02
CA ALA A 111 6.83 2.24 14.10
C ALA A 111 5.55 2.95 13.65
N ASN A 112 4.86 3.66 14.55
CA ASN A 112 3.71 4.48 14.20
C ASN A 112 4.08 5.63 13.25
N ILE A 113 5.23 6.27 13.48
CA ILE A 113 5.75 7.31 12.57
C ILE A 113 6.08 6.69 11.20
N GLY A 114 6.68 5.51 11.15
CA GLY A 114 7.03 4.81 9.92
C GLY A 114 5.82 4.50 9.03
N THR A 115 4.66 4.23 9.64
CA THR A 115 3.40 4.03 8.92
C THR A 115 2.94 5.32 8.21
N THR A 116 3.14 6.50 8.82
CA THR A 116 2.77 7.77 8.18
C THR A 116 3.64 8.10 6.97
N VAL A 117 4.90 7.64 6.94
CA VAL A 117 5.78 7.78 5.77
C VAL A 117 5.18 7.07 4.56
N THR A 118 4.62 5.87 4.75
CA THR A 118 3.91 5.14 3.69
C THR A 118 2.71 5.91 3.17
N SER A 119 1.89 6.46 4.07
CA SER A 119 0.72 7.27 3.70
C SER A 119 1.13 8.53 2.92
N TRP A 120 2.25 9.15 3.29
CA TRP A 120 2.81 10.29 2.57
C TRP A 120 3.24 9.91 1.15
N LEU A 121 3.95 8.80 0.99
CA LEU A 121 4.35 8.30 -0.32
C LEU A 121 3.13 8.01 -1.21
N LEU A 122 2.08 7.42 -0.65
CA LEU A 122 0.83 7.15 -1.36
C LEU A 122 0.10 8.45 -1.73
N SER A 123 0.10 9.46 -0.86
CA SER A 123 -0.50 10.77 -1.14
C SER A 123 0.12 11.47 -2.36
N LEU A 124 1.41 11.25 -2.63
CA LEU A 124 2.08 11.78 -3.82
C LEU A 124 1.53 11.22 -5.14
N THR A 125 0.86 10.07 -5.10
CA THR A 125 0.26 9.47 -6.30
C THR A 125 -0.95 10.25 -6.80
N GLY A 126 -1.65 10.98 -5.92
CA GLY A 126 -2.83 11.79 -6.24
C GLY A 126 -2.54 13.15 -6.87
N ILE A 127 -1.27 13.56 -7.04
CA ILE A 127 -0.92 14.87 -7.61
C ILE A 127 -1.07 14.82 -9.13
N GLU A 128 -2.10 15.47 -9.65
CA GLU A 128 -2.28 15.68 -11.09
C GLU A 128 -1.51 16.93 -11.53
N SER A 129 -0.36 16.74 -12.16
CA SER A 129 0.39 17.82 -12.79
C SER A 129 0.62 17.53 -14.27
N GLY A 130 0.44 18.58 -15.11
CA GLY A 130 0.60 18.49 -16.56
C GLY A 130 2.03 18.31 -17.05
N ASN A 131 3.03 18.30 -16.15
CA ASN A 131 4.44 18.16 -16.50
C ASN A 131 4.81 16.69 -16.74
N PHE A 132 5.39 16.40 -17.90
CA PHE A 132 5.84 15.05 -18.29
C PHE A 132 6.79 14.42 -17.25
N PHE A 133 7.69 15.19 -16.64
CA PHE A 133 8.59 14.69 -15.59
C PHE A 133 7.86 14.27 -14.32
N VAL A 134 6.81 14.99 -13.94
CA VAL A 134 6.01 14.64 -12.76
C VAL A 134 5.13 13.42 -13.04
N GLN A 135 4.60 13.28 -14.27
CA GLN A 135 3.90 12.07 -14.70
C GLN A 135 4.81 10.84 -14.70
N LEU A 136 6.07 10.98 -15.10
CA LEU A 136 7.03 9.88 -15.07
C LEU A 136 7.42 9.47 -13.64
N LEU A 137 7.40 10.42 -12.70
CA LEU A 137 7.68 10.18 -11.28
C LEU A 137 6.47 9.63 -10.50
N LYS A 138 5.27 9.62 -11.09
CA LYS A 138 4.10 9.00 -10.45
C LYS A 138 4.33 7.49 -10.28
N PRO A 139 4.15 6.95 -9.07
CA PRO A 139 4.32 5.51 -8.81
C PRO A 139 3.47 4.63 -9.72
N SER A 140 2.27 5.07 -10.10
CA SER A 140 1.39 4.34 -11.04
C SER A 140 1.97 4.25 -12.45
N SER A 141 2.72 5.27 -12.91
CA SER A 141 3.27 5.29 -14.28
C SER A 141 4.43 4.30 -14.49
N PHE A 142 5.27 4.09 -13.47
CA PHE A 142 6.39 3.15 -13.58
C PHE A 142 6.06 1.76 -13.02
N SER A 143 4.93 1.58 -12.36
CA SER A 143 4.52 0.30 -11.77
C SER A 143 4.44 -0.85 -12.77
N PRO A 144 3.96 -0.70 -14.04
CA PRO A 144 3.94 -1.78 -15.02
C PRO A 144 5.35 -2.23 -15.42
N VAL A 145 6.30 -1.29 -15.50
CA VAL A 145 7.71 -1.59 -15.80
C VAL A 145 8.33 -2.38 -14.65
N LEU A 146 8.05 -1.97 -13.42
CA LEU A 146 8.49 -2.71 -12.23
C LEU A 146 7.90 -4.12 -12.19
N ALA A 147 6.61 -4.29 -12.53
CA ALA A 147 5.98 -5.60 -12.61
C ALA A 147 6.69 -6.52 -13.60
N LEU A 148 7.02 -6.00 -14.79
CA LEU A 148 7.70 -6.77 -15.84
C LEU A 148 9.11 -7.19 -15.39
N ILE A 149 9.90 -6.27 -14.85
CA ILE A 149 11.25 -6.56 -14.33
C ILE A 149 11.15 -7.54 -13.13
N GLY A 150 10.19 -7.33 -12.23
CA GLY A 150 9.95 -8.20 -11.09
C GLY A 150 9.61 -9.63 -11.51
N MET A 151 8.77 -9.80 -12.55
CA MET A 151 8.42 -11.10 -13.10
C MET A 151 9.66 -11.80 -13.72
N ILE A 152 10.49 -11.07 -14.46
CA ILE A 152 11.74 -11.59 -15.00
C ILE A 152 12.65 -12.09 -13.87
N PHE A 153 12.77 -11.33 -12.77
CA PHE A 153 13.59 -11.74 -11.63
C PHE A 153 13.05 -12.99 -10.93
N ILE A 154 11.73 -13.16 -10.83
CA ILE A 154 11.14 -14.34 -10.21
C ILE A 154 11.30 -15.57 -11.09
N MET A 155 11.08 -15.44 -12.42
CA MET A 155 11.07 -16.57 -13.33
C MET A 155 12.48 -17.03 -13.73
N PHE A 156 13.39 -16.11 -14.02
CA PHE A 156 14.65 -16.43 -14.63
C PHE A 156 15.86 -16.43 -13.67
N THR A 157 15.69 -15.94 -12.43
CA THR A 157 16.81 -15.86 -11.50
C THR A 157 16.76 -16.99 -10.47
N LYS A 158 17.88 -17.69 -10.28
CA LYS A 158 18.04 -18.72 -9.24
C LYS A 158 18.48 -18.13 -7.88
N ASN A 159 18.86 -16.85 -7.83
CA ASN A 159 19.34 -16.20 -6.62
C ASN A 159 18.17 -15.70 -5.76
N GLU A 160 18.05 -16.22 -4.54
CA GLU A 160 16.97 -15.88 -3.60
C GLU A 160 16.83 -14.38 -3.32
N LYS A 161 17.94 -13.64 -3.24
CA LYS A 161 17.89 -12.17 -3.03
C LYS A 161 17.24 -11.46 -4.20
N LYS A 162 17.55 -11.87 -5.43
CA LYS A 162 16.96 -11.27 -6.64
C LYS A 162 15.49 -11.68 -6.79
N LYS A 163 15.13 -12.91 -6.40
CA LYS A 163 13.74 -13.36 -6.33
C LYS A 163 12.92 -12.52 -5.35
N ASN A 164 13.45 -12.31 -4.15
CA ASN A 164 12.78 -11.49 -3.14
C ASN A 164 12.62 -10.03 -3.63
N LEU A 165 13.64 -9.47 -4.31
CA LEU A 165 13.53 -8.17 -4.95
C LEU A 165 12.43 -8.15 -6.02
N GLY A 166 12.35 -9.18 -6.85
CA GLY A 166 11.28 -9.35 -7.83
C GLY A 166 9.88 -9.39 -7.17
N THR A 167 9.77 -10.09 -6.04
CA THR A 167 8.53 -10.16 -5.25
C THR A 167 8.12 -8.77 -4.72
N ILE A 168 9.08 -7.97 -4.26
CA ILE A 168 8.83 -6.59 -3.82
C ILE A 168 8.32 -5.74 -4.98
N MET A 169 8.97 -5.82 -6.14
CA MET A 169 8.59 -5.04 -7.33
C MET A 169 7.18 -5.39 -7.82
N ILE A 170 6.83 -6.68 -7.86
CA ILE A 170 5.49 -7.13 -8.21
C ILE A 170 4.46 -6.72 -7.16
N GLY A 171 4.78 -6.90 -5.87
CA GLY A 171 3.90 -6.48 -4.77
C GLY A 171 3.59 -4.99 -4.84
N PHE A 172 4.59 -4.15 -5.11
CA PHE A 172 4.41 -2.71 -5.32
C PHE A 172 3.51 -2.41 -6.53
N ALA A 173 3.71 -3.09 -7.66
CA ALA A 173 2.90 -2.88 -8.85
C ALA A 173 1.43 -3.27 -8.63
N ILE A 174 1.18 -4.40 -7.97
CA ILE A 174 -0.18 -4.86 -7.63
C ILE A 174 -0.86 -3.86 -6.66
N LEU A 175 -0.11 -3.36 -5.66
CA LEU A 175 -0.58 -2.35 -4.71
C LEU A 175 -1.02 -1.07 -5.44
N MET A 176 -0.18 -0.56 -6.35
CA MET A 176 -0.50 0.64 -7.14
C MET A 176 -1.72 0.43 -8.05
N PHE A 177 -1.79 -0.73 -8.71
CA PHE A 177 -2.95 -1.07 -9.54
C PHE A 177 -4.24 -1.19 -8.72
N GLY A 178 -4.19 -1.80 -7.53
CA GLY A 178 -5.32 -1.87 -6.62
C GLY A 178 -5.80 -0.49 -6.18
N MET A 179 -4.88 0.41 -5.84
CA MET A 179 -5.19 1.79 -5.46
C MET A 179 -5.82 2.57 -6.62
N GLU A 180 -5.30 2.44 -7.84
CA GLU A 180 -5.83 3.09 -9.03
C GLU A 180 -7.24 2.57 -9.35
N THR A 181 -7.45 1.26 -9.27
CA THR A 181 -8.77 0.62 -9.43
C THR A 181 -9.79 1.15 -8.41
N MET A 182 -9.40 1.31 -7.15
CA MET A 182 -10.26 1.90 -6.11
C MET A 182 -10.58 3.37 -6.43
N SER A 183 -9.57 4.15 -6.82
CA SER A 183 -9.74 5.57 -7.17
C SER A 183 -10.71 5.74 -8.35
N ASP A 184 -10.56 4.93 -9.38
CA ASP A 184 -11.42 4.98 -10.56
C ASP A 184 -12.87 4.57 -10.24
N ALA A 185 -13.07 3.62 -9.33
CA ALA A 185 -14.40 3.22 -8.88
C ALA A 185 -15.16 4.32 -8.13
N VAL A 186 -14.44 5.25 -7.49
CA VAL A 186 -15.03 6.35 -6.71
C VAL A 186 -15.21 7.64 -7.54
N LYS A 187 -14.47 7.80 -8.65
CA LYS A 187 -14.57 9.00 -9.50
C LYS A 187 -16.00 9.38 -9.92
N PRO A 188 -16.88 8.45 -10.33
CA PRO A 188 -18.26 8.79 -10.71
C PRO A 188 -19.08 9.38 -9.56
N LEU A 189 -18.72 9.11 -8.30
CA LEU A 189 -19.40 9.66 -7.13
C LEU A 189 -19.03 11.14 -6.88
N ALA A 190 -17.89 11.60 -7.36
CA ALA A 190 -17.47 13.00 -7.22
C ALA A 190 -18.33 13.96 -8.06
N ASP A 191 -19.02 13.45 -9.10
CA ASP A 191 -19.91 14.23 -9.95
C ASP A 191 -21.36 14.28 -9.43
N VAL A 192 -21.65 13.61 -8.30
CA VAL A 192 -22.99 13.59 -7.69
C VAL A 192 -23.14 14.79 -6.74
N PRO A 193 -24.10 15.72 -6.99
CA PRO A 193 -24.24 16.96 -6.21
C PRO A 193 -24.59 16.74 -4.72
N GLU A 194 -24.97 15.54 -4.34
CA GLU A 194 -25.25 15.16 -2.94
C GLU A 194 -23.98 14.82 -2.15
N PHE A 195 -22.83 14.70 -2.83
CA PHE A 195 -21.52 14.31 -2.24
C PHE A 195 -20.54 15.49 -2.15
N THR A 196 -20.83 16.61 -2.81
CA THR A 196 -20.05 17.87 -2.78
C THR A 196 -20.78 18.94 -1.99
#